data_2b79187046e66eab214fcaba5d7bdd39
#
_entry.id   2b79187046e66eab214fcaba5d7bdd39
#
_cell.length_a   1.000
_cell.length_b   1.000
_cell.length_c   1.000
_cell.angle_alpha   90.00
_cell.angle_beta   90.00
_cell.angle_gamma   90.00
#
_symmetry.space_group_name_H-M   'P 1'
#
loop_
_entity.id
_entity.type
_entity.pdbx_description
1 polymer ?
#
loop_
_entity_poly.entity_id
_entity_poly.type
_entity_poly.pdbx_seq_one_letter_code
_entity_poly.pdbx_strand_id
1 'polypeptide(L)'
;NAISERTDLPVRFTEDPVQTALLLSSTDTLAAFADGLAVIVATETGVPAPDARMRQGSLPLPVQGTVLRAAGQADAAGVVRPGIVIASRPRALVTAPAAATVRFRGPLLDYGNVVILEPAADVLFVIAGLSEVFGEVGQVVPEGAPVGLMGGDRPNTDAIVTELAAGDAGSRNETLYLEVREGQSAVDPATWFAVR
;
A
#
# COMPACT_ATOMS: atom_id res chain seq x y z
N ASN A 1 49.50 10.07 -7.59
CA ASN A 1 48.41 9.30 -8.22
C ASN A 1 47.45 8.84 -7.11
N ALA A 2 46.47 9.69 -6.82
CA ALA A 2 45.37 9.33 -5.95
C ALA A 2 44.20 8.83 -6.80
N ILE A 3 43.92 7.53 -6.73
CA ILE A 3 42.75 6.93 -7.31
C ILE A 3 41.63 7.21 -6.32
N SER A 4 40.72 8.11 -6.71
CA SER A 4 39.50 8.40 -5.98
C SER A 4 38.53 7.23 -6.25
N GLU A 5 38.47 6.28 -5.35
CA GLU A 5 37.37 5.30 -5.32
C GLU A 5 36.10 6.05 -4.98
N ARG A 6 35.29 6.32 -6.00
CA ARG A 6 33.90 6.69 -5.79
C ARG A 6 33.17 5.43 -5.37
N THR A 7 32.97 5.31 -4.09
CA THR A 7 31.99 4.37 -3.54
C THR A 7 30.63 4.99 -3.80
N ASP A 8 29.97 4.60 -4.87
CA ASP A 8 28.55 4.88 -5.07
C ASP A 8 27.75 4.05 -4.05
N LEU A 9 27.69 4.57 -2.84
CA LEU A 9 26.71 4.09 -1.86
C LEU A 9 25.34 4.51 -2.37
N PRO A 10 24.33 3.61 -2.37
CA PRO A 10 22.98 4.01 -2.71
C PRO A 10 22.56 5.12 -1.75
N VAL A 11 22.18 6.26 -2.31
CA VAL A 11 21.68 7.40 -1.54
C VAL A 11 20.42 6.92 -0.83
N ARG A 12 20.52 6.64 0.46
CA ARG A 12 19.37 6.37 1.31
C ARG A 12 18.63 7.68 1.46
N PHE A 13 17.39 7.74 1.05
CA PHE A 13 16.48 8.78 1.44
C PHE A 13 16.37 8.76 2.96
N THR A 14 16.85 9.80 3.59
CA THR A 14 16.61 10.04 5.02
C THR A 14 15.32 10.84 5.11
N GLU A 15 14.17 10.15 5.17
CA GLU A 15 12.98 10.79 5.70
C GLU A 15 13.31 11.26 7.12
N ASP A 16 12.88 12.47 7.44
CA ASP A 16 13.04 12.98 8.80
C ASP A 16 12.12 12.17 9.72
N PRO A 17 12.66 11.22 10.53
CA PRO A 17 11.83 10.36 11.38
C PRO A 17 11.05 11.16 12.40
N VAL A 18 11.49 12.38 12.70
CA VAL A 18 10.83 13.28 13.67
C VAL A 18 9.54 13.83 13.05
N GLN A 19 9.56 14.23 11.77
CA GLN A 19 8.37 14.74 11.10
C GLN A 19 7.32 13.64 10.94
N THR A 20 7.72 12.44 10.55
CA THR A 20 6.80 11.30 10.44
C THR A 20 6.23 10.90 11.81
N ALA A 21 7.04 10.88 12.85
CA ALA A 21 6.58 10.59 14.22
C ALA A 21 5.61 11.66 14.73
N LEU A 22 5.89 12.94 14.44
CA LEU A 22 5.01 14.04 14.81
C LEU A 22 3.66 13.95 14.07
N LEU A 23 3.70 13.58 12.80
CA LEU A 23 2.51 13.36 12.00
C LEU A 23 1.65 12.22 12.55
N LEU A 24 2.26 11.09 12.90
CA LEU A 24 1.56 9.95 13.53
C LEU A 24 0.88 10.33 14.85
N SER A 25 1.49 11.21 15.64
CA SER A 25 0.94 11.63 16.92
C SER A 25 -0.17 12.68 16.83
N SER A 26 -0.31 13.35 15.69
CA SER A 26 -1.22 14.48 15.50
C SER A 26 -2.40 14.18 14.57
N THR A 27 -2.48 12.97 14.00
CA THR A 27 -3.51 12.62 13.01
C THR A 27 -4.48 11.56 13.54
N ASP A 28 -5.78 11.86 13.43
CA ASP A 28 -6.86 10.99 13.90
C ASP A 28 -7.41 10.07 12.79
N THR A 29 -7.00 10.28 11.53
CA THR A 29 -7.52 9.52 10.38
C THR A 29 -6.42 9.17 9.39
N LEU A 30 -6.60 8.05 8.67
CA LEU A 30 -5.71 7.66 7.58
C LEU A 30 -5.57 8.74 6.50
N ALA A 31 -6.68 9.40 6.17
CA ALA A 31 -6.69 10.48 5.18
C ALA A 31 -5.82 11.66 5.63
N ALA A 32 -5.98 12.12 6.88
CA ALA A 32 -5.16 13.20 7.44
C ALA A 32 -3.68 12.84 7.49
N PHE A 33 -3.35 11.58 7.83
CA PHE A 33 -1.98 11.09 7.79
C PHE A 33 -1.41 11.09 6.37
N ALA A 34 -2.17 10.58 5.40
CA ALA A 34 -1.74 10.54 4.00
C ALA A 34 -1.59 11.95 3.41
N ASP A 35 -2.46 12.90 3.76
CA ASP A 35 -2.33 14.31 3.37
C ASP A 35 -1.05 14.94 3.90
N GLY A 36 -0.76 14.73 5.19
CA GLY A 36 0.46 15.22 5.80
C GLY A 36 1.73 14.60 5.19
N LEU A 37 1.69 13.29 4.91
CA LEU A 37 2.81 12.60 4.27
C LEU A 37 3.04 13.12 2.84
N ALA A 38 1.99 13.40 2.08
CA ALA A 38 2.09 13.99 0.75
C ALA A 38 2.80 15.35 0.76
N VAL A 39 2.54 16.19 1.79
CA VAL A 39 3.26 17.47 1.97
C VAL A 39 4.75 17.23 2.24
N ILE A 40 5.10 16.28 3.11
CA ILE A 40 6.50 15.96 3.41
C ILE A 40 7.22 15.50 2.14
N VAL A 41 6.62 14.57 1.40
CA VAL A 41 7.19 14.03 0.15
C VAL A 41 7.40 15.13 -0.89
N ALA A 42 6.45 16.06 -1.05
CA ALA A 42 6.56 17.17 -2.00
C ALA A 42 7.68 18.17 -1.68
N THR A 43 8.14 18.21 -0.42
CA THR A 43 9.24 19.10 0.02
C THR A 43 10.63 18.46 -0.15
N GLU A 44 10.70 17.15 -0.35
CA GLU A 44 11.95 16.45 -0.56
C GLU A 44 12.45 16.60 -2.00
N THR A 45 13.48 17.40 -2.20
CA THR A 45 14.12 17.58 -3.50
C THR A 45 15.37 16.71 -3.63
N GLY A 46 15.48 15.86 -4.65
CA GLY A 46 16.79 15.42 -5.08
C GLY A 46 17.01 14.03 -5.68
N VAL A 47 16.05 13.11 -5.66
CA VAL A 47 16.23 11.81 -6.36
C VAL A 47 15.06 11.61 -7.32
N PRO A 48 15.35 11.23 -8.59
CA PRO A 48 14.28 10.89 -9.52
C PRO A 48 13.43 9.76 -8.94
N ALA A 49 12.18 10.05 -8.57
CA ALA A 49 11.23 9.03 -8.19
C ALA A 49 10.92 8.13 -9.40
N PRO A 50 10.65 6.84 -9.17
CA PRO A 50 10.06 6.00 -10.21
C PRO A 50 8.85 6.71 -10.83
N ASP A 51 8.67 6.61 -12.13
CA ASP A 51 7.53 7.24 -12.82
C ASP A 51 6.62 6.18 -13.44
N ALA A 52 5.56 5.85 -12.74
CA ALA A 52 4.54 4.93 -13.19
C ALA A 52 3.40 5.59 -13.99
N ARG A 53 3.43 6.90 -14.21
CA ARG A 53 2.35 7.65 -14.92
C ARG A 53 2.10 7.13 -16.33
N MET A 54 3.13 6.65 -17.01
CA MET A 54 3.03 6.06 -18.35
C MET A 54 2.16 4.78 -18.37
N ARG A 55 1.92 4.16 -17.22
CA ARG A 55 1.14 2.93 -17.06
C ARG A 55 -0.19 3.16 -16.32
N GLN A 56 -0.57 4.40 -16.13
CA GLN A 56 -1.85 4.75 -15.52
C GLN A 56 -3.01 4.03 -16.24
N GLY A 57 -3.91 3.42 -15.48
CA GLY A 57 -5.03 2.63 -15.98
C GLY A 57 -4.71 1.17 -16.33
N SER A 58 -3.44 0.76 -16.28
CA SER A 58 -3.02 -0.62 -16.63
C SER A 58 -2.26 -1.33 -15.51
N LEU A 59 -2.08 -0.71 -14.35
CA LEU A 59 -1.35 -1.33 -13.25
C LEU A 59 -2.10 -2.54 -12.69
N PRO A 60 -1.38 -3.61 -12.31
CA PRO A 60 -1.98 -4.74 -11.63
C PRO A 60 -2.41 -4.33 -10.21
N LEU A 61 -3.44 -4.96 -9.68
CA LEU A 61 -3.80 -4.82 -8.27
C LEU A 61 -2.65 -5.34 -7.38
N PRO A 62 -2.43 -4.75 -6.20
CA PRO A 62 -1.34 -5.16 -5.30
C PRO A 62 -1.53 -6.56 -4.73
N VAL A 63 -2.73 -7.09 -4.76
CA VAL A 63 -3.05 -8.44 -4.28
C VAL A 63 -4.03 -9.10 -5.26
N GLN A 64 -3.92 -10.41 -5.40
CA GLN A 64 -4.89 -11.18 -6.15
C GLN A 64 -6.20 -11.30 -5.35
N GLY A 65 -7.30 -10.86 -5.93
CA GLY A 65 -8.59 -10.87 -5.26
C GLY A 65 -9.69 -10.24 -6.10
N THR A 66 -10.84 -10.08 -5.47
CA THR A 66 -12.03 -9.48 -6.08
C THR A 66 -12.34 -8.15 -5.40
N VAL A 67 -12.62 -7.12 -6.18
CA VAL A 67 -13.06 -5.83 -5.63
C VAL A 67 -14.46 -5.98 -5.03
N LEU A 68 -14.57 -5.84 -3.73
CA LEU A 68 -15.83 -5.89 -2.98
C LEU A 68 -16.55 -4.55 -2.98
N ARG A 69 -15.78 -3.45 -2.99
CA ARG A 69 -16.32 -2.10 -2.93
C ARG A 69 -15.48 -1.18 -3.81
N ALA A 70 -16.15 -0.45 -4.67
CA ALA A 70 -15.53 0.59 -5.49
C ALA A 70 -15.32 1.89 -4.70
N ALA A 71 -14.46 2.76 -5.22
CA ALA A 71 -14.25 4.07 -4.66
C ALA A 71 -15.56 4.88 -4.61
N GLY A 72 -15.77 5.62 -3.53
CA GLY A 72 -16.97 6.42 -3.35
C GLY A 72 -18.25 5.66 -2.99
N GLN A 73 -18.19 4.33 -2.85
CA GLN A 73 -19.34 3.56 -2.36
C GLN A 73 -19.40 3.55 -0.83
N ALA A 74 -20.60 3.78 -0.29
CA ALA A 74 -20.84 3.68 1.15
C ALA A 74 -20.71 2.23 1.62
N ASP A 75 -20.16 2.05 2.81
CA ASP A 75 -20.17 0.76 3.50
C ASP A 75 -21.52 0.49 4.21
N ALA A 76 -21.62 -0.65 4.90
CA ALA A 76 -22.82 -1.01 5.65
C ALA A 76 -23.17 -0.01 6.77
N ALA A 77 -22.19 0.76 7.24
CA ALA A 77 -22.37 1.84 8.22
C ALA A 77 -22.64 3.21 7.55
N GLY A 78 -22.71 3.27 6.22
CA GLY A 78 -22.92 4.51 5.47
C GLY A 78 -21.68 5.35 5.28
N VAL A 79 -20.48 4.84 5.63
CA VAL A 79 -19.22 5.56 5.46
C VAL A 79 -18.72 5.43 4.03
N VAL A 80 -18.48 6.57 3.39
CA VAL A 80 -17.90 6.66 2.05
C VAL A 80 -16.39 6.85 2.15
N ARG A 81 -15.63 6.02 1.42
CA ARG A 81 -14.17 6.14 1.34
C ARG A 81 -13.71 6.28 -0.09
N PRO A 82 -12.62 7.02 -0.34
CA PRO A 82 -12.11 7.26 -1.69
C PRO A 82 -11.39 6.06 -2.31
N GLY A 83 -11.01 5.08 -1.51
CA GLY A 83 -10.32 3.87 -1.96
C GLY A 83 -11.25 2.71 -2.28
N ILE A 84 -10.68 1.65 -2.82
CA ILE A 84 -11.35 0.38 -3.08
C ILE A 84 -11.04 -0.65 -1.99
N VAL A 85 -11.95 -1.60 -1.80
CA VAL A 85 -11.75 -2.74 -0.90
C VAL A 85 -11.67 -4.01 -1.74
N ILE A 86 -10.60 -4.77 -1.56
CA ILE A 86 -10.30 -5.99 -2.28
C ILE A 86 -10.38 -7.17 -1.32
N ALA A 87 -11.19 -8.17 -1.62
CA ALA A 87 -11.16 -9.44 -0.93
C ALA A 87 -10.06 -10.33 -1.49
N SER A 88 -9.24 -10.88 -0.61
CA SER A 88 -8.16 -11.78 -0.99
C SER A 88 -8.17 -13.03 -0.12
N ARG A 89 -7.40 -14.03 -0.53
CA ARG A 89 -7.19 -15.23 0.29
C ARG A 89 -6.37 -14.90 1.54
N PRO A 90 -6.58 -15.64 2.64
CA PRO A 90 -5.70 -15.56 3.79
C PRO A 90 -4.25 -15.76 3.39
N ARG A 91 -3.33 -15.00 3.99
CA ARG A 91 -1.89 -15.05 3.74
C ARG A 91 -1.48 -14.76 2.29
N ALA A 92 -2.34 -14.09 1.52
CA ALA A 92 -2.00 -13.67 0.16
C ALA A 92 -0.81 -12.69 0.19
N LEU A 93 0.09 -12.84 -0.77
CA LEU A 93 1.22 -11.93 -0.94
C LEU A 93 0.73 -10.62 -1.55
N VAL A 94 1.14 -9.53 -0.95
CA VAL A 94 0.90 -8.18 -1.46
C VAL A 94 2.18 -7.67 -2.11
N THR A 95 2.08 -7.22 -3.34
CA THR A 95 3.23 -6.81 -4.16
C THR A 95 3.10 -5.36 -4.61
N ALA A 96 4.24 -4.73 -4.90
CA ALA A 96 4.28 -3.40 -5.47
C ALA A 96 3.69 -3.40 -6.89
N PRO A 97 2.64 -2.60 -7.17
CA PRO A 97 2.00 -2.57 -8.49
C PRO A 97 2.87 -1.96 -9.58
N ALA A 98 3.83 -1.15 -9.18
CA ALA A 98 4.84 -0.53 -10.02
C ALA A 98 6.12 -0.34 -9.21
N ALA A 99 7.23 -0.02 -9.87
CA ALA A 99 8.41 0.45 -9.16
C ALA A 99 8.05 1.70 -8.34
N ALA A 100 8.41 1.71 -7.07
CA ALA A 100 7.99 2.77 -6.15
C ALA A 100 8.98 2.92 -4.99
N THR A 101 8.98 4.11 -4.38
CA THR A 101 9.70 4.35 -3.13
C THR A 101 8.76 4.08 -1.95
N VAL A 102 9.21 3.33 -0.96
CA VAL A 102 8.46 3.12 0.29
C VAL A 102 8.54 4.39 1.12
N ARG A 103 7.39 5.05 1.34
CA ARG A 103 7.31 6.30 2.12
C ARG A 103 6.89 6.09 3.55
N PHE A 104 6.11 5.07 3.80
CA PHE A 104 5.69 4.68 5.14
C PHE A 104 5.44 3.18 5.20
N ARG A 105 5.67 2.59 6.38
CA ARG A 105 5.28 1.23 6.71
C ARG A 105 5.06 1.09 8.20
N GLY A 106 4.06 0.36 8.60
CA GLY A 106 3.80 0.06 10.00
C GLY A 106 2.33 0.12 10.39
N PRO A 107 2.04 -0.06 11.68
CA PRO A 107 0.67 0.03 12.18
C PRO A 107 0.18 1.47 12.12
N LEU A 108 -1.06 1.65 11.70
CA LEU A 108 -1.69 2.97 11.62
C LEU A 108 -3.16 2.87 12.05
N LEU A 109 -3.48 3.45 13.20
CA LEU A 109 -4.84 3.50 13.73
C LEU A 109 -5.52 2.11 13.71
N ASP A 110 -6.78 2.05 13.33
CA ASP A 110 -7.57 0.81 13.22
C ASP A 110 -7.44 0.11 11.86
N TYR A 111 -6.51 0.56 11.00
CA TYR A 111 -6.30 0.01 9.65
C TYR A 111 -5.34 -1.18 9.59
N GLY A 112 -4.80 -1.61 10.75
CA GLY A 112 -3.74 -2.61 10.81
C GLY A 112 -2.42 -2.06 10.29
N ASN A 113 -1.59 -2.90 9.69
CA ASN A 113 -0.38 -2.41 9.07
C ASN A 113 -0.70 -1.78 7.71
N VAL A 114 -0.02 -0.68 7.45
CA VAL A 114 -0.13 0.12 6.23
C VAL A 114 1.24 0.21 5.57
N VAL A 115 1.29 0.14 4.27
CA VAL A 115 2.43 0.54 3.46
C VAL A 115 2.00 1.64 2.49
N ILE A 116 2.79 2.70 2.39
CA ILE A 116 2.57 3.78 1.45
C ILE A 116 3.73 3.79 0.47
N LEU A 117 3.39 3.70 -0.80
CA LEU A 117 4.34 3.65 -1.91
C LEU A 117 4.20 4.91 -2.76
N GLU A 118 5.31 5.47 -3.19
CA GLU A 118 5.35 6.55 -4.17
C GLU A 118 5.85 6.00 -5.51
N PRO A 119 4.93 5.72 -6.46
CA PRO A 119 5.27 5.20 -7.77
C PRO A 119 5.65 6.29 -8.79
N ALA A 120 5.33 7.53 -8.50
CA ALA A 120 5.68 8.72 -9.28
C ALA A 120 5.66 9.95 -8.37
N ALA A 121 6.29 11.03 -8.79
CA ALA A 121 6.26 12.29 -8.06
C ALA A 121 4.82 12.73 -7.77
N ASP A 122 4.56 13.13 -6.53
CA ASP A 122 3.24 13.55 -6.04
C ASP A 122 2.13 12.48 -6.13
N VAL A 123 2.48 11.21 -6.28
CA VAL A 123 1.51 10.10 -6.30
C VAL A 123 1.80 9.14 -5.17
N LEU A 124 0.79 8.83 -4.37
CA LEU A 124 0.89 7.85 -3.28
C LEU A 124 -0.13 6.72 -3.46
N PHE A 125 0.33 5.49 -3.32
CA PHE A 125 -0.51 4.32 -3.16
C PHE A 125 -0.55 3.94 -1.69
N VAL A 126 -1.70 4.06 -1.06
CA VAL A 126 -1.95 3.70 0.34
C VAL A 126 -2.56 2.31 0.37
N ILE A 127 -1.84 1.36 0.93
CA ILE A 127 -2.23 -0.05 1.02
C ILE A 127 -2.36 -0.41 2.50
N ALA A 128 -3.56 -0.72 2.95
CA ALA A 128 -3.88 -0.98 4.35
C ALA A 128 -4.57 -2.33 4.57
N GLY A 129 -4.54 -2.84 5.79
CA GLY A 129 -5.12 -4.14 6.15
C GLY A 129 -4.13 -5.30 6.09
N LEU A 130 -2.83 -5.00 6.12
CA LEU A 130 -1.77 -6.01 6.10
C LEU A 130 -1.53 -6.61 7.50
N SER A 131 -1.18 -7.87 7.56
CA SER A 131 -0.67 -8.48 8.81
C SER A 131 0.82 -8.27 8.98
N GLU A 132 1.56 -8.29 7.88
CA GLU A 132 3.01 -8.08 7.85
C GLU A 132 3.34 -7.11 6.72
N VAL A 133 4.35 -6.28 6.94
CA VAL A 133 4.88 -5.34 5.95
C VAL A 133 6.37 -5.57 5.74
N PHE A 134 6.83 -5.48 4.50
CA PHE A 134 8.21 -5.69 4.09
C PHE A 134 8.83 -4.42 3.53
N GLY A 135 10.15 -4.45 3.40
CA GLY A 135 10.93 -3.32 2.91
C GLY A 135 11.25 -2.30 4.02
N GLU A 136 11.94 -1.27 3.66
CA GLU A 136 12.33 -0.17 4.56
C GLU A 136 11.87 1.16 3.96
N VAL A 137 11.56 2.13 4.83
CA VAL A 137 11.24 3.50 4.43
C VAL A 137 12.44 4.08 3.66
N GLY A 138 12.16 4.74 2.54
CA GLY A 138 13.16 5.26 1.61
C GLY A 138 13.71 4.23 0.61
N GLN A 139 13.34 2.95 0.75
CA GLN A 139 13.75 1.92 -0.21
C GLN A 139 12.95 2.04 -1.50
N VAL A 140 13.64 1.96 -2.64
CA VAL A 140 12.99 1.76 -3.94
C VAL A 140 12.76 0.27 -4.15
N VAL A 141 11.50 -0.11 -4.33
CA VAL A 141 11.10 -1.49 -4.62
C VAL A 141 10.69 -1.60 -6.09
N PRO A 142 11.14 -2.66 -6.80
CA PRO A 142 10.69 -2.87 -8.18
C PRO A 142 9.24 -3.34 -8.23
N GLU A 143 8.63 -3.22 -9.39
CA GLU A 143 7.31 -3.82 -9.67
C GLU A 143 7.31 -5.31 -9.35
N GLY A 144 6.25 -5.80 -8.70
CA GLY A 144 6.11 -7.19 -8.28
C GLY A 144 6.88 -7.57 -7.02
N ALA A 145 7.69 -6.66 -6.46
CA ALA A 145 8.37 -6.92 -5.19
C ALA A 145 7.36 -7.11 -4.06
N PRO A 146 7.61 -8.06 -3.14
CA PRO A 146 6.75 -8.26 -1.98
C PRO A 146 6.85 -7.05 -1.03
N VAL A 147 5.70 -6.46 -0.69
CA VAL A 147 5.60 -5.35 0.26
C VAL A 147 4.82 -5.71 1.51
N GLY A 148 4.14 -6.86 1.53
CA GLY A 148 3.46 -7.35 2.71
C GLY A 148 2.71 -8.66 2.50
N LEU A 149 2.06 -9.11 3.56
CA LEU A 149 1.18 -10.27 3.59
C LEU A 149 -0.18 -9.90 4.15
N MET A 150 -1.22 -10.49 3.59
CA MET A 150 -2.55 -10.46 4.17
C MET A 150 -2.60 -11.27 5.47
N GLY A 151 -3.57 -10.96 6.33
CA GLY A 151 -3.84 -11.70 7.54
C GLY A 151 -4.46 -13.08 7.30
N GLY A 152 -5.04 -13.62 8.36
CA GLY A 152 -5.74 -14.90 8.38
C GLY A 152 -4.84 -16.11 8.58
N ASP A 153 -5.48 -17.20 8.98
CA ASP A 153 -4.80 -18.48 9.21
C ASP A 153 -4.54 -19.21 7.89
N ARG A 154 -3.45 -19.95 7.84
CA ARG A 154 -3.25 -20.91 6.74
C ARG A 154 -4.39 -21.93 6.79
N PRO A 155 -5.03 -22.23 5.65
CA PRO A 155 -6.00 -23.31 5.62
C PRO A 155 -5.27 -24.59 6.09
N ASN A 156 -5.67 -25.09 7.24
CA ASN A 156 -5.19 -26.37 7.74
C ASN A 156 -5.84 -27.46 6.90
N THR A 157 -5.08 -28.49 6.51
CA THR A 157 -5.57 -29.58 5.65
C THR A 157 -6.79 -30.26 6.28
N ASP A 158 -6.84 -30.32 7.61
CA ASP A 158 -7.96 -30.90 8.35
C ASP A 158 -9.21 -29.98 8.34
N ALA A 159 -9.02 -28.67 8.31
CA ALA A 159 -10.12 -27.71 8.17
C ALA A 159 -10.75 -27.76 6.77
N ILE A 160 -9.95 -27.94 5.72
CA ILE A 160 -10.44 -28.07 4.33
C ILE A 160 -11.36 -29.28 4.19
N VAL A 161 -11.01 -30.41 4.81
CA VAL A 161 -11.83 -31.63 4.77
C VAL A 161 -13.17 -31.44 5.53
N THR A 162 -13.14 -30.71 6.64
CA THR A 162 -14.31 -30.43 7.44
C THR A 162 -15.23 -29.40 6.78
N GLU A 163 -14.66 -28.38 6.14
CA GLU A 163 -15.43 -27.36 5.40
C GLU A 163 -16.07 -27.92 4.13
N LEU A 164 -15.37 -28.80 3.39
CA LEU A 164 -15.95 -29.51 2.26
C LEU A 164 -17.13 -30.42 2.66
N ALA A 165 -17.04 -31.04 3.86
CA ALA A 165 -18.10 -31.88 4.39
C ALA A 165 -19.30 -31.09 4.93
N ALA A 166 -19.09 -29.84 5.39
CA ALA A 166 -20.12 -28.97 5.91
C ALA A 166 -20.84 -28.14 4.82
N GLY A 167 -20.36 -28.15 3.59
CA GLY A 167 -20.93 -27.36 2.50
C GLY A 167 -20.79 -25.83 2.67
N ASP A 168 -20.05 -25.41 3.68
CA ASP A 168 -19.81 -24.02 4.01
C ASP A 168 -18.38 -23.66 3.59
N ALA A 169 -18.18 -23.49 2.30
CA ALA A 169 -16.97 -22.92 1.73
C ALA A 169 -16.92 -21.40 1.99
N GLY A 170 -17.15 -20.99 3.23
CA GLY A 170 -16.91 -19.66 3.73
C GLY A 170 -15.43 -19.42 3.83
N SER A 171 -14.74 -19.29 2.69
CA SER A 171 -13.38 -18.79 2.71
C SER A 171 -13.40 -17.45 3.44
N ARG A 172 -12.79 -17.41 4.62
CA ARG A 172 -12.57 -16.16 5.35
C ARG A 172 -11.69 -15.30 4.46
N ASN A 173 -12.33 -14.42 3.70
CA ASN A 173 -11.62 -13.48 2.85
C ASN A 173 -11.06 -12.37 3.73
N GLU A 174 -9.78 -12.16 3.61
CA GLU A 174 -9.12 -10.99 4.16
C GLU A 174 -9.36 -9.80 3.23
N THR A 175 -9.48 -8.61 3.80
CA THR A 175 -9.74 -7.41 3.02
C THR A 175 -8.54 -6.47 3.02
N LEU A 176 -8.16 -6.02 1.84
CA LEU A 176 -7.16 -5.00 1.63
C LEU A 176 -7.85 -3.70 1.19
N TYR A 177 -7.47 -2.59 1.79
CA TYR A 177 -7.87 -1.26 1.36
C TYR A 177 -6.78 -0.65 0.50
N LEU A 178 -7.16 -0.14 -0.68
CA LEU A 178 -6.26 0.54 -1.62
C LEU A 178 -6.82 1.92 -1.95
N GLU A 179 -6.04 2.95 -1.66
CA GLU A 179 -6.33 4.34 -2.01
C GLU A 179 -5.21 4.91 -2.86
N VAL A 180 -5.55 5.73 -3.84
CA VAL A 180 -4.60 6.50 -4.63
C VAL A 180 -4.75 7.97 -4.30
N ARG A 181 -3.63 8.65 -4.15
CA ARG A 181 -3.59 10.10 -3.93
C ARG A 181 -2.70 10.74 -4.97
N GLU A 182 -3.16 11.84 -5.51
CA GLU A 182 -2.37 12.73 -6.36
C GLU A 182 -2.26 14.09 -5.66
N GLY A 183 -1.05 14.44 -5.24
CA GLY A 183 -0.86 15.54 -4.30
C GLY A 183 -1.63 15.31 -3.00
N GLN A 184 -2.46 16.24 -2.62
CA GLN A 184 -3.29 16.18 -1.40
C GLN A 184 -4.70 15.62 -1.64
N SER A 185 -5.01 15.19 -2.86
CA SER A 185 -6.35 14.74 -3.22
C SER A 185 -6.39 13.24 -3.46
N ALA A 186 -7.38 12.58 -2.88
CA ALA A 186 -7.67 11.19 -3.24
C ALA A 186 -8.32 11.14 -4.62
N VAL A 187 -7.89 10.18 -5.44
CA VAL A 187 -8.43 9.92 -6.77
C VAL A 187 -8.94 8.48 -6.85
N ASP A 188 -9.85 8.23 -7.77
CA ASP A 188 -10.38 6.87 -7.97
C ASP A 188 -9.26 5.92 -8.39
N PRO A 189 -8.99 4.84 -7.62
CA PRO A 189 -7.99 3.84 -7.99
C PRO A 189 -8.20 3.21 -9.38
N ALA A 190 -9.43 3.16 -9.88
CA ALA A 190 -9.72 2.68 -11.23
C ALA A 190 -9.04 3.50 -12.34
N THR A 191 -8.61 4.73 -12.05
CA THR A 191 -7.82 5.54 -12.99
C THR A 191 -6.39 5.04 -13.13
N TRP A 192 -5.87 4.30 -12.15
CA TRP A 192 -4.50 3.77 -12.11
C TRP A 192 -4.43 2.27 -12.35
N PHE A 193 -5.39 1.52 -11.83
CA PHE A 193 -5.39 0.07 -11.80
C PHE A 193 -6.36 -0.52 -12.82
N ALA A 194 -5.98 -1.65 -13.40
CA ALA A 194 -6.89 -2.46 -14.21
C ALA A 194 -7.88 -3.20 -13.30
N VAL A 195 -8.91 -2.48 -12.85
CA VAL A 195 -9.99 -3.04 -12.04
C VAL A 195 -11.00 -3.71 -12.99
N ARG A 196 -11.08 -5.05 -12.93
CA ARG A 196 -12.05 -5.87 -13.68
C ARG A 196 -13.00 -6.55 -12.74
#